data_0fe463244e36123fa8f0c03fc8daf7f9
#
_entry.id   0fe463244e36123fa8f0c03fc8daf7f9
#
_cell.length_a   1.000
_cell.length_b   1.000
_cell.length_c   1.000
_cell.angle_alpha   90.00
_cell.angle_beta   90.00
_cell.angle_gamma   90.00
#
_symmetry.space_group_name_H-M   'P 1'
#
loop_
_entity.id
_entity.type
_entity.pdbx_description
1 polymer ?
#
loop_
_entity_poly.entity_id
_entity_poly.type
_entity_poly.pdbx_seq_one_letter_code
_entity_poly.pdbx_strand_id
1 'polypeptide(L)'
;GATQQGKSVGLNVLVASLLYAKHPSELKLVFVDPKMVEFNAYKDLLHHYLAVLPTASDEKEEAENAIVKKPAQADDILKSLCIEMDERYELLSKASVNNIKLYNDKYRDRHLLPTEGHRYLPYIVTIIDEYADLTMAGGMGGEAKNQSRSITNSIIRLAQKGRAAGIHLVLATQRPSVDIITGVLKTNFPTRISFRVSQMQDSRTILDAPGAEKLIGKGDMLYYAGVDMERIQCAFISNSEINDLNKAIASQTGYKKSYNTPYYLPAPEKADGGTMIDMSDLDERFEEAARMVVTTQKGSTSDIQRKLGMGYSKAGRVMDQLEAAGIVGPQEGSKPRQVLVPDLATLDTILSAYRK
;
A
#
# COMPACT_ATOMS: atom_id res chain seq x y z
N GLY A 1 16.19 -14.07 6.30
CA GLY A 1 17.54 -14.50 6.73
C GLY A 1 17.95 -13.86 8.03
N ALA A 2 18.85 -14.50 8.79
CA ALA A 2 19.35 -13.94 10.04
C ALA A 2 20.18 -12.65 9.80
N THR A 3 20.39 -11.87 10.87
CA THR A 3 21.18 -10.64 10.81
C THR A 3 22.59 -10.92 10.27
N GLN A 4 23.12 -10.04 9.43
CA GLN A 4 24.47 -10.12 8.81
C GLN A 4 24.70 -11.36 7.90
N GLN A 5 23.68 -12.06 7.45
CA GLN A 5 23.81 -13.21 6.56
C GLN A 5 23.65 -12.88 5.07
N GLY A 6 23.46 -11.62 4.71
CA GLY A 6 23.41 -11.15 3.31
C GLY A 6 22.05 -10.56 2.88
N LYS A 7 21.04 -10.50 3.76
CA LYS A 7 19.71 -9.92 3.41
C LYS A 7 19.84 -8.49 2.88
N SER A 8 20.45 -7.60 3.62
CA SER A 8 20.62 -6.20 3.25
C SER A 8 21.43 -6.02 1.98
N VAL A 9 22.55 -6.75 1.88
CA VAL A 9 23.38 -6.75 0.65
C VAL A 9 22.58 -7.28 -0.52
N GLY A 10 21.81 -8.36 -0.35
CA GLY A 10 20.95 -8.92 -1.41
C GLY A 10 19.86 -7.95 -1.88
N LEU A 11 19.25 -7.20 -0.96
CA LEU A 11 18.28 -6.14 -1.33
C LEU A 11 18.98 -5.01 -2.10
N ASN A 12 20.15 -4.58 -1.67
CA ASN A 12 20.94 -3.56 -2.35
C ASN A 12 21.41 -4.01 -3.75
N VAL A 13 21.82 -5.28 -3.90
CA VAL A 13 22.14 -5.87 -5.22
C VAL A 13 20.92 -5.87 -6.12
N LEU A 14 19.75 -6.23 -5.61
CA LEU A 14 18.48 -6.18 -6.37
C LEU A 14 18.19 -4.76 -6.85
N VAL A 15 18.27 -3.76 -5.96
CA VAL A 15 18.05 -2.35 -6.30
C VAL A 15 19.05 -1.88 -7.34
N ALA A 16 20.34 -2.10 -7.12
CA ALA A 16 21.39 -1.72 -8.07
C ALA A 16 21.14 -2.35 -9.45
N SER A 17 20.79 -3.64 -9.51
CA SER A 17 20.47 -4.32 -10.76
C SER A 17 19.28 -3.69 -11.49
N LEU A 18 18.25 -3.26 -10.76
CA LEU A 18 17.10 -2.56 -11.33
C LEU A 18 17.49 -1.17 -11.87
N LEU A 19 18.32 -0.42 -11.13
CA LEU A 19 18.79 0.91 -11.55
C LEU A 19 19.65 0.84 -12.81
N TYR A 20 20.47 -0.21 -12.97
CA TYR A 20 21.22 -0.45 -14.21
C TYR A 20 20.37 -0.92 -15.37
N ALA A 21 19.29 -1.66 -15.10
CA ALA A 21 18.48 -2.31 -16.14
C ALA A 21 17.36 -1.41 -16.68
N LYS A 22 16.92 -0.40 -15.93
CA LYS A 22 15.72 0.38 -16.24
C LYS A 22 15.92 1.87 -16.10
N HIS A 23 15.40 2.60 -17.08
CA HIS A 23 15.37 4.05 -17.07
C HIS A 23 14.32 4.57 -16.04
N PRO A 24 14.52 5.77 -15.43
CA PRO A 24 13.56 6.34 -14.46
C PRO A 24 12.13 6.51 -14.98
N SER A 25 11.94 6.63 -16.30
CA SER A 25 10.61 6.67 -16.91
C SER A 25 9.90 5.31 -16.95
N GLU A 26 10.65 4.22 -16.81
CA GLU A 26 10.13 2.85 -16.88
C GLU A 26 9.97 2.20 -15.51
N LEU A 27 10.68 2.72 -14.48
CA LEU A 27 10.74 2.15 -13.15
C LEU A 27 10.59 3.21 -12.08
N LYS A 28 9.76 2.93 -11.09
CA LYS A 28 9.68 3.67 -9.84
C LYS A 28 9.85 2.73 -8.65
N LEU A 29 10.42 3.26 -7.58
CA LEU A 29 10.74 2.53 -6.36
C LEU A 29 10.03 3.16 -5.16
N VAL A 30 9.51 2.32 -4.29
CA VAL A 30 8.98 2.71 -2.98
C VAL A 30 9.78 1.95 -1.93
N PHE A 31 10.40 2.67 -1.00
CA PHE A 31 11.16 2.07 0.09
C PHE A 31 10.43 2.23 1.42
N VAL A 32 10.30 1.13 2.14
CA VAL A 32 9.78 1.10 3.51
C VAL A 32 10.87 0.53 4.42
N ASP A 33 11.46 1.40 5.24
CA ASP A 33 12.57 1.08 6.13
C ASP A 33 12.28 1.61 7.54
N PRO A 34 11.57 0.84 8.38
CA PRO A 34 11.23 1.26 9.73
C PRO A 34 12.44 1.53 10.63
N LYS A 35 13.58 0.95 10.31
CA LYS A 35 14.83 1.08 11.09
C LYS A 35 15.73 2.22 10.62
N MET A 36 15.46 2.78 9.45
CA MET A 36 16.27 3.86 8.83
C MET A 36 17.74 3.49 8.61
N VAL A 37 18.04 2.23 8.33
CA VAL A 37 19.42 1.74 8.22
C VAL A 37 19.78 1.41 6.79
N GLU A 38 18.87 0.70 6.07
CA GLU A 38 19.22 0.04 4.81
C GLU A 38 19.04 0.94 3.59
N PHE A 39 17.99 1.75 3.56
CA PHE A 39 17.60 2.48 2.34
C PHE A 39 17.80 3.99 2.41
N ASN A 40 18.35 4.52 3.48
CA ASN A 40 18.56 5.97 3.62
C ASN A 40 19.45 6.57 2.51
N ALA A 41 20.37 5.78 1.95
CA ALA A 41 21.24 6.20 0.86
C ALA A 41 20.47 6.47 -0.45
N TYR A 42 19.26 5.89 -0.62
CA TYR A 42 18.48 6.03 -1.86
C TYR A 42 17.60 7.27 -1.89
N LYS A 43 17.53 8.08 -0.83
CA LYS A 43 16.78 9.34 -0.81
C LYS A 43 17.21 10.31 -1.92
N ASP A 44 18.49 10.26 -2.30
CA ASP A 44 19.05 11.10 -3.36
C ASP A 44 18.46 10.77 -4.75
N LEU A 45 17.77 9.65 -4.89
CA LEU A 45 17.05 9.25 -6.11
C LEU A 45 15.62 9.80 -6.21
N LEU A 46 15.21 10.71 -5.30
CA LEU A 46 13.85 11.24 -5.20
C LEU A 46 13.31 11.71 -6.56
N HIS A 47 14.07 12.53 -7.28
CA HIS A 47 13.65 13.12 -8.54
C HIS A 47 13.84 12.22 -9.77
N HIS A 48 14.34 11.00 -9.59
CA HIS A 48 14.59 10.05 -10.67
C HIS A 48 13.70 8.80 -10.54
N TYR A 49 13.87 8.08 -9.45
CA TYR A 49 13.27 6.75 -9.30
C TYR A 49 12.22 6.62 -8.22
N LEU A 50 12.11 7.57 -7.25
CA LEU A 50 11.19 7.34 -6.14
C LEU A 50 9.75 7.68 -6.50
N ALA A 51 8.83 6.88 -5.98
CA ALA A 51 7.41 7.15 -5.92
C ALA A 51 7.04 7.48 -4.47
N VAL A 52 6.39 8.63 -4.26
CA VAL A 52 6.10 9.20 -2.94
C VAL A 52 4.65 9.66 -2.84
N LEU A 53 4.19 9.92 -1.61
CA LEU A 53 2.89 10.53 -1.37
C LEU A 53 2.96 12.05 -1.58
N PRO A 54 1.92 12.70 -2.11
CA PRO A 54 1.87 14.15 -2.29
C PRO A 54 1.47 14.87 -0.98
N THR A 55 2.07 14.47 0.15
CA THR A 55 1.67 14.97 1.49
C THR A 55 2.65 15.97 2.10
N ALA A 56 3.80 16.17 1.47
CA ALA A 56 4.83 17.08 1.96
C ALA A 56 4.43 18.55 1.68
N SER A 57 4.70 19.41 2.66
CA SER A 57 4.44 20.86 2.55
C SER A 57 5.56 21.61 1.83
N ASP A 58 6.78 21.08 1.86
CA ASP A 58 7.95 21.65 1.20
C ASP A 58 8.93 20.57 0.70
N GLU A 59 9.95 20.98 -0.07
CA GLU A 59 10.94 20.09 -0.66
C GLU A 59 11.81 19.38 0.40
N LYS A 60 11.99 19.99 1.57
CA LYS A 60 12.76 19.38 2.66
C LYS A 60 11.97 18.24 3.31
N GLU A 61 10.71 18.47 3.60
CA GLU A 61 9.81 17.44 4.12
C GLU A 61 9.63 16.31 3.09
N GLU A 62 9.54 16.64 1.80
CA GLU A 62 9.47 15.65 0.73
C GLU A 62 10.71 14.75 0.71
N ALA A 63 11.91 15.31 0.82
CA ALA A 63 13.15 14.55 0.90
C ALA A 63 13.26 13.71 2.20
N GLU A 64 12.74 14.21 3.32
CA GLU A 64 12.70 13.47 4.58
C GLU A 64 11.71 12.30 4.55
N ASN A 65 10.60 12.45 3.82
CA ASN A 65 9.55 11.45 3.65
C ASN A 65 9.75 10.53 2.43
N ALA A 66 10.82 10.74 1.66
CA ALA A 66 11.14 9.94 0.48
C ALA A 66 11.28 8.44 0.78
N ILE A 67 11.76 8.11 1.98
CA ILE A 67 11.81 6.75 2.52
C ILE A 67 10.78 6.64 3.66
N VAL A 68 9.88 5.70 3.55
CA VAL A 68 8.81 5.47 4.54
C VAL A 68 9.37 4.83 5.79
N LYS A 69 9.15 5.46 6.95
CA LYS A 69 9.78 5.07 8.22
C LYS A 69 8.78 4.59 9.26
N LYS A 70 7.58 5.16 9.27
CA LYS A 70 6.57 4.89 10.30
C LYS A 70 5.50 3.94 9.80
N PRO A 71 4.93 3.06 10.65
CA PRO A 71 3.83 2.17 10.26
C PRO A 71 2.62 2.92 9.68
N ALA A 72 2.28 4.12 10.20
CA ALA A 72 1.20 4.93 9.65
C ALA A 72 1.48 5.36 8.20
N GLN A 73 2.69 5.86 7.91
CA GLN A 73 3.09 6.19 6.56
C GLN A 73 3.14 4.96 5.63
N ALA A 74 3.51 3.78 6.18
CA ALA A 74 3.49 2.52 5.43
C ALA A 74 2.07 2.09 5.08
N ASP A 75 1.11 2.29 5.98
CA ASP A 75 -0.31 2.04 5.70
C ASP A 75 -0.83 2.97 4.59
N ASP A 76 -0.53 4.26 4.70
CA ASP A 76 -0.95 5.26 3.72
C ASP A 76 -0.38 4.98 2.33
N ILE A 77 0.92 4.68 2.22
CA ILE A 77 1.54 4.43 0.90
C ILE A 77 1.06 3.11 0.28
N LEU A 78 0.78 2.08 1.09
CA LEU A 78 0.23 0.81 0.59
C LEU A 78 -1.23 0.97 0.12
N LYS A 79 -2.04 1.77 0.81
CA LYS A 79 -3.39 2.14 0.35
C LYS A 79 -3.33 2.92 -0.96
N SER A 80 -2.44 3.90 -1.04
CA SER A 80 -2.18 4.68 -2.25
C SER A 80 -1.77 3.80 -3.43
N LEU A 81 -0.91 2.81 -3.21
CA LEU A 81 -0.55 1.82 -4.24
C LEU A 81 -1.74 0.95 -4.66
N CYS A 82 -2.68 0.67 -3.76
CA CYS A 82 -3.91 -0.03 -4.12
C CYS A 82 -4.81 0.84 -5.02
N ILE A 83 -4.89 2.16 -4.77
CA ILE A 83 -5.63 3.11 -5.61
C ILE A 83 -4.95 3.20 -6.98
N GLU A 84 -3.63 3.43 -7.04
CA GLU A 84 -2.87 3.44 -8.30
C GLU A 84 -3.08 2.15 -9.10
N MET A 85 -3.14 1.01 -8.43
CA MET A 85 -3.41 -0.29 -9.07
C MET A 85 -4.80 -0.30 -9.71
N ASP A 86 -5.82 0.18 -9.01
CA ASP A 86 -7.20 0.20 -9.53
C ASP A 86 -7.33 1.19 -10.71
N GLU A 87 -6.76 2.39 -10.61
CA GLU A 87 -6.70 3.35 -11.72
C GLU A 87 -6.00 2.75 -12.95
N ARG A 88 -4.91 1.99 -12.75
CA ARG A 88 -4.23 1.30 -13.84
C ARG A 88 -5.13 0.25 -14.49
N TYR A 89 -5.89 -0.51 -13.69
CA TYR A 89 -6.85 -1.46 -14.25
C TYR A 89 -7.94 -0.79 -15.09
N GLU A 90 -8.40 0.39 -14.70
CA GLU A 90 -9.31 1.18 -15.53
C GLU A 90 -8.68 1.56 -16.88
N LEU A 91 -7.42 2.03 -16.86
CA LEU A 91 -6.67 2.36 -18.07
C LEU A 91 -6.44 1.13 -18.96
N LEU A 92 -6.10 -0.02 -18.37
CA LEU A 92 -5.96 -1.29 -19.09
C LEU A 92 -7.29 -1.70 -19.76
N SER A 93 -8.40 -1.56 -19.03
CA SER A 93 -9.74 -1.85 -19.54
C SER A 93 -10.12 -0.93 -20.72
N LYS A 94 -9.94 0.38 -20.57
CA LYS A 94 -10.17 1.36 -21.65
C LYS A 94 -9.32 1.07 -22.89
N ALA A 95 -8.08 0.63 -22.69
CA ALA A 95 -7.18 0.23 -23.78
C ALA A 95 -7.46 -1.19 -24.33
N SER A 96 -8.43 -1.93 -23.76
CA SER A 96 -8.76 -3.32 -24.13
C SER A 96 -7.54 -4.24 -24.10
N VAL A 97 -6.75 -4.16 -23.01
CA VAL A 97 -5.59 -5.02 -22.76
C VAL A 97 -5.63 -5.55 -21.31
N ASN A 98 -4.89 -6.63 -21.05
CA ASN A 98 -4.91 -7.33 -19.77
C ASN A 98 -3.63 -7.18 -18.93
N ASN A 99 -2.63 -6.44 -19.41
CA ASN A 99 -1.39 -6.20 -18.67
C ASN A 99 -0.67 -4.93 -19.13
N ILE A 100 0.19 -4.44 -18.24
CA ILE A 100 0.96 -3.20 -18.41
C ILE A 100 1.89 -3.23 -19.64
N LYS A 101 2.45 -4.39 -19.99
CA LYS A 101 3.36 -4.48 -21.14
C LYS A 101 2.63 -4.16 -22.44
N LEU A 102 1.50 -4.84 -22.70
CA LEU A 102 0.66 -4.57 -23.87
C LEU A 102 0.13 -3.15 -23.89
N TYR A 103 -0.22 -2.61 -22.72
CA TYR A 103 -0.65 -1.22 -22.60
C TYR A 103 0.44 -0.24 -23.01
N ASN A 104 1.64 -0.38 -22.45
CA ASN A 104 2.77 0.48 -22.74
C ASN A 104 3.24 0.35 -24.21
N ASP A 105 3.13 -0.84 -24.81
CA ASP A 105 3.41 -1.05 -26.23
C ASP A 105 2.42 -0.23 -27.08
N LYS A 106 1.10 -0.33 -26.82
CA LYS A 106 0.08 0.50 -27.49
C LYS A 106 0.29 2.00 -27.28
N TYR A 107 0.71 2.42 -26.07
CA TYR A 107 0.99 3.82 -25.79
C TYR A 107 2.18 4.35 -26.58
N ARG A 108 3.28 3.57 -26.65
CA ARG A 108 4.48 3.90 -27.46
C ARG A 108 4.17 3.99 -28.94
N ASP A 109 3.30 3.11 -29.43
CA ASP A 109 2.84 3.07 -30.82
C ASP A 109 1.80 4.17 -31.13
N ARG A 110 1.51 5.07 -30.14
CA ARG A 110 0.55 6.18 -30.26
C ARG A 110 -0.89 5.76 -30.56
N HIS A 111 -1.30 4.56 -30.15
CA HIS A 111 -2.68 4.08 -30.26
C HIS A 111 -3.55 4.51 -29.09
N LEU A 112 -2.96 5.12 -28.05
CA LEU A 112 -3.66 5.61 -26.85
C LEU A 112 -3.42 7.12 -26.73
N LEU A 113 -4.51 7.88 -26.62
CA LEU A 113 -4.45 9.33 -26.61
C LEU A 113 -4.31 9.89 -25.20
N PRO A 114 -3.32 10.76 -24.93
CA PRO A 114 -3.21 11.45 -23.64
C PRO A 114 -4.45 12.29 -23.28
N THR A 115 -5.18 12.80 -24.28
CA THR A 115 -6.42 13.55 -24.10
C THR A 115 -7.56 12.72 -23.53
N GLU A 116 -7.47 11.39 -23.61
CA GLU A 116 -8.39 10.43 -23.00
C GLU A 116 -7.90 9.92 -21.64
N GLY A 117 -6.89 10.57 -21.07
CA GLY A 117 -6.31 10.24 -19.77
C GLY A 117 -5.25 9.14 -19.84
N HIS A 118 -4.88 8.67 -21.03
CA HIS A 118 -3.82 7.66 -21.15
C HIS A 118 -2.44 8.28 -20.90
N ARG A 119 -1.61 7.54 -20.17
CA ARG A 119 -0.22 7.90 -19.83
C ARG A 119 0.67 6.67 -19.89
N TYR A 120 1.96 6.87 -20.05
CA TYR A 120 2.90 5.77 -19.89
C TYR A 120 2.89 5.32 -18.42
N LEU A 121 2.85 4.01 -18.20
CA LEU A 121 2.80 3.42 -16.86
C LEU A 121 4.17 2.81 -16.52
N PRO A 122 4.97 3.44 -15.64
CA PRO A 122 6.19 2.81 -15.15
C PRO A 122 5.87 1.60 -14.27
N TYR A 123 6.76 0.62 -14.23
CA TYR A 123 6.72 -0.41 -13.19
C TYR A 123 7.00 0.23 -11.83
N ILE A 124 6.29 -0.20 -10.80
CA ILE A 124 6.53 0.22 -9.42
C ILE A 124 6.98 -0.98 -8.62
N VAL A 125 8.14 -0.89 -7.98
CA VAL A 125 8.66 -1.94 -7.10
C VAL A 125 8.72 -1.37 -5.67
N THR A 126 7.92 -1.95 -4.79
CA THR A 126 7.89 -1.59 -3.36
C THR A 126 8.73 -2.59 -2.59
N ILE A 127 9.71 -2.09 -1.84
CA ILE A 127 10.66 -2.90 -1.08
C ILE A 127 10.50 -2.57 0.41
N ILE A 128 10.13 -3.59 1.19
CA ILE A 128 9.96 -3.50 2.64
C ILE A 128 11.10 -4.27 3.29
N ASP A 129 12.00 -3.57 4.01
CA ASP A 129 13.18 -4.18 4.64
C ASP A 129 12.83 -5.11 5.79
N GLU A 130 11.89 -4.72 6.65
CA GLU A 130 11.50 -5.52 7.80
C GLU A 130 9.98 -5.53 7.98
N TYR A 131 9.33 -6.52 7.37
CA TYR A 131 7.87 -6.67 7.43
C TYR A 131 7.36 -6.92 8.85
N ALA A 132 8.16 -7.63 9.67
CA ALA A 132 7.78 -7.92 11.06
C ALA A 132 7.57 -6.62 11.87
N ASP A 133 8.37 -5.59 11.66
CA ASP A 133 8.27 -4.34 12.42
C ASP A 133 7.01 -3.53 12.07
N LEU A 134 6.44 -3.73 10.89
CA LEU A 134 5.15 -3.13 10.50
C LEU A 134 3.95 -3.85 11.12
N THR A 135 4.07 -5.15 11.37
CA THR A 135 2.95 -5.98 11.82
C THR A 135 2.98 -6.27 13.31
N MET A 136 4.17 -6.28 13.94
CA MET A 136 4.35 -6.51 15.38
C MET A 136 4.37 -5.22 16.22
N ALA A 137 4.53 -4.05 15.62
CA ALA A 137 4.49 -2.75 16.30
C ALA A 137 3.12 -2.42 16.92
N GLY A 138 2.11 -3.25 16.64
CA GLY A 138 0.80 -3.20 17.28
C GLY A 138 0.88 -3.65 18.73
N GLY A 139 1.31 -2.76 19.64
CA GLY A 139 1.12 -2.94 21.08
C GLY A 139 -0.34 -3.23 21.44
N MET A 140 -0.66 -3.50 22.70
CA MET A 140 -1.99 -3.93 23.18
C MET A 140 -3.19 -2.98 22.89
N GLY A 141 -3.04 -1.95 22.07
CA GLY A 141 -4.08 -0.99 21.69
C GLY A 141 -4.83 -1.39 20.41
N GLY A 142 -6.13 -1.17 20.37
CA GLY A 142 -7.00 -1.53 19.23
C GLY A 142 -6.60 -0.88 17.91
N GLU A 143 -6.12 0.37 17.91
CA GLU A 143 -5.69 1.12 16.72
C GLU A 143 -4.48 0.49 16.03
N ALA A 144 -3.45 0.13 16.79
CA ALA A 144 -2.25 -0.48 16.25
C ALA A 144 -2.53 -1.87 15.62
N LYS A 145 -3.48 -2.62 16.18
CA LYS A 145 -3.93 -3.89 15.60
C LYS A 145 -4.71 -3.68 14.30
N ASN A 146 -5.54 -2.66 14.23
CA ASN A 146 -6.27 -2.31 13.02
C ASN A 146 -5.32 -1.86 11.90
N GLN A 147 -4.33 -1.06 12.22
CA GLN A 147 -3.29 -0.62 11.28
C GLN A 147 -2.47 -1.80 10.74
N SER A 148 -2.02 -2.72 11.60
CA SER A 148 -1.31 -3.93 11.18
C SER A 148 -2.15 -4.80 10.23
N ARG A 149 -3.46 -4.92 10.50
CA ARG A 149 -4.40 -5.60 9.59
C ARG A 149 -4.55 -4.89 8.26
N SER A 150 -4.67 -3.56 8.27
CA SER A 150 -4.79 -2.72 7.07
C SER A 150 -3.56 -2.90 6.17
N ILE A 151 -2.36 -2.80 6.73
CA ILE A 151 -1.08 -3.04 6.05
C ILE A 151 -1.07 -4.43 5.40
N THR A 152 -1.39 -5.47 6.19
CA THR A 152 -1.39 -6.85 5.70
C THR A 152 -2.40 -7.06 4.56
N ASN A 153 -3.60 -6.51 4.67
CA ASN A 153 -4.63 -6.62 3.64
C ASN A 153 -4.22 -5.91 2.35
N SER A 154 -3.63 -4.72 2.43
CA SER A 154 -3.11 -3.98 1.28
C SER A 154 -1.99 -4.76 0.58
N ILE A 155 -1.06 -5.33 1.34
CA ILE A 155 0.02 -6.18 0.81
C ILE A 155 -0.54 -7.40 0.08
N ILE A 156 -1.50 -8.11 0.67
CA ILE A 156 -2.13 -9.29 0.05
C ILE A 156 -2.83 -8.88 -1.25
N ARG A 157 -3.60 -7.79 -1.24
CA ARG A 157 -4.31 -7.28 -2.42
C ARG A 157 -3.34 -6.94 -3.55
N LEU A 158 -2.27 -6.21 -3.26
CA LEU A 158 -1.22 -5.86 -4.21
C LEU A 158 -0.50 -7.11 -4.74
N ALA A 159 -0.17 -8.07 -3.89
CA ALA A 159 0.48 -9.31 -4.30
C ALA A 159 -0.39 -10.15 -5.24
N GLN A 160 -1.71 -10.18 -5.01
CA GLN A 160 -2.67 -10.91 -5.85
C GLN A 160 -2.89 -10.28 -7.22
N LYS A 161 -2.98 -8.96 -7.29
CA LYS A 161 -3.43 -8.23 -8.48
C LYS A 161 -2.36 -7.32 -9.09
N GLY A 162 -1.35 -6.91 -8.35
CA GLY A 162 -0.39 -5.88 -8.79
C GLY A 162 0.39 -6.26 -10.03
N ARG A 163 0.68 -7.55 -10.27
CA ARG A 163 1.52 -8.01 -11.39
C ARG A 163 1.03 -7.52 -12.76
N ALA A 164 -0.25 -7.62 -13.03
CA ALA A 164 -0.82 -7.17 -14.30
C ALA A 164 -0.79 -5.65 -14.45
N ALA A 165 -0.92 -4.91 -13.35
CA ALA A 165 -0.81 -3.46 -13.29
C ALA A 165 0.64 -2.94 -13.22
N GLY A 166 1.64 -3.84 -13.17
CA GLY A 166 3.06 -3.49 -13.09
C GLY A 166 3.51 -3.02 -11.71
N ILE A 167 2.81 -3.45 -10.65
CA ILE A 167 3.18 -3.16 -9.26
C ILE A 167 3.70 -4.44 -8.62
N HIS A 168 4.90 -4.39 -8.09
CA HIS A 168 5.60 -5.52 -7.50
C HIS A 168 6.00 -5.25 -6.07
N LEU A 169 5.94 -6.28 -5.22
CA LEU A 169 6.32 -6.20 -3.82
C LEU A 169 7.51 -7.11 -3.53
N VAL A 170 8.45 -6.60 -2.77
CA VAL A 170 9.55 -7.35 -2.16
C VAL A 170 9.42 -7.21 -0.65
N LEU A 171 9.08 -8.31 0.02
CA LEU A 171 8.98 -8.35 1.48
C LEU A 171 10.19 -9.03 2.06
N ALA A 172 10.90 -8.36 2.95
CA ALA A 172 12.01 -8.94 3.68
C ALA A 172 11.74 -8.96 5.19
N THR A 173 12.35 -9.90 5.88
CA THR A 173 12.30 -9.98 7.34
C THR A 173 13.52 -10.73 7.89
N GLN A 174 13.98 -10.33 9.06
CA GLN A 174 14.97 -11.05 9.88
C GLN A 174 14.31 -11.97 10.91
N ARG A 175 12.96 -11.93 11.01
CA ARG A 175 12.17 -12.71 11.97
C ARG A 175 11.26 -13.70 11.24
N PRO A 176 11.77 -14.85 10.78
CA PRO A 176 10.99 -15.81 10.02
C PRO A 176 10.10 -16.69 10.93
N SER A 177 9.17 -16.07 11.66
CA SER A 177 8.19 -16.80 12.46
C SER A 177 6.91 -17.09 11.66
N VAL A 178 6.16 -18.10 12.07
CA VAL A 178 4.89 -18.48 11.43
C VAL A 178 3.82 -17.40 11.57
N ASP A 179 3.91 -16.55 12.60
CA ASP A 179 3.01 -15.43 12.82
C ASP A 179 3.26 -14.30 11.82
N ILE A 180 4.48 -14.18 11.31
CA ILE A 180 4.90 -13.16 10.32
C ILE A 180 4.74 -13.72 8.91
N ILE A 181 5.28 -14.91 8.65
CA ILE A 181 5.22 -15.57 7.33
C ILE A 181 4.08 -16.57 7.34
N THR A 182 2.87 -16.05 7.22
CA THR A 182 1.64 -16.86 7.22
C THR A 182 1.45 -17.65 5.92
N GLY A 183 0.59 -18.67 5.96
CA GLY A 183 0.23 -19.43 4.76
C GLY A 183 -0.35 -18.56 3.65
N VAL A 184 -1.14 -17.54 4.01
CA VAL A 184 -1.73 -16.59 3.04
C VAL A 184 -0.63 -15.79 2.33
N LEU A 185 0.40 -15.33 3.05
CA LEU A 185 1.54 -14.64 2.43
C LEU A 185 2.29 -15.58 1.50
N LYS A 186 2.60 -16.80 1.92
CA LYS A 186 3.32 -17.79 1.09
C LYS A 186 2.59 -18.11 -0.21
N THR A 187 1.27 -18.19 -0.18
CA THR A 187 0.46 -18.42 -1.39
C THR A 187 0.56 -17.26 -2.38
N ASN A 188 0.66 -16.04 -1.91
CA ASN A 188 0.71 -14.83 -2.75
C ASN A 188 2.14 -14.39 -3.12
N PHE A 189 3.15 -14.95 -2.46
CA PHE A 189 4.57 -14.76 -2.74
C PHE A 189 5.21 -16.11 -3.12
N PRO A 190 5.02 -16.58 -4.35
CA PRO A 190 5.51 -17.88 -4.78
C PRO A 190 7.04 -17.90 -4.92
N THR A 191 7.66 -16.78 -5.23
CA THR A 191 9.13 -16.65 -5.27
C THR A 191 9.63 -16.29 -3.89
N ARG A 192 10.53 -17.11 -3.36
CA ARG A 192 11.07 -16.95 -2.02
C ARG A 192 12.58 -17.12 -2.00
N ILE A 193 13.25 -16.31 -1.19
CA ILE A 193 14.70 -16.35 -1.02
C ILE A 193 14.98 -16.49 0.48
N SER A 194 15.84 -17.41 0.84
CA SER A 194 16.37 -17.50 2.19
C SER A 194 17.87 -17.42 2.18
N PHE A 195 18.42 -16.41 2.82
CA PHE A 195 19.80 -16.42 3.28
C PHE A 195 19.92 -17.30 4.50
N ARG A 196 21.16 -17.55 4.98
CA ARG A 196 21.37 -18.39 6.15
C ARG A 196 20.46 -18.00 7.31
N VAL A 197 19.86 -18.99 7.93
CA VAL A 197 19.05 -18.89 9.15
C VAL A 197 19.68 -19.70 10.28
N SER A 198 19.26 -19.44 11.52
CA SER A 198 19.84 -20.11 12.68
C SER A 198 19.31 -21.53 12.91
N GLN A 199 18.07 -21.79 12.52
CA GLN A 199 17.38 -23.05 12.80
C GLN A 199 16.70 -23.60 11.54
N MET A 200 16.58 -24.93 11.47
CA MET A 200 15.85 -25.63 10.42
C MET A 200 14.38 -25.19 10.37
N GLN A 201 13.77 -24.84 11.50
CA GLN A 201 12.40 -24.38 11.56
C GLN A 201 12.21 -23.07 10.78
N ASP A 202 13.18 -22.16 10.85
CA ASP A 202 13.16 -20.90 10.10
C ASP A 202 13.21 -21.16 8.59
N SER A 203 14.04 -22.13 8.15
CA SER A 203 14.11 -22.55 6.75
C SER A 203 12.74 -23.07 6.27
N ARG A 204 12.11 -23.95 7.07
CA ARG A 204 10.78 -24.47 6.75
C ARG A 204 9.71 -23.38 6.73
N THR A 205 9.79 -22.41 7.63
CA THR A 205 8.85 -21.29 7.65
C THR A 205 8.93 -20.46 6.36
N ILE A 206 10.15 -20.23 5.83
CA ILE A 206 10.33 -19.44 4.60
C ILE A 206 10.08 -20.30 3.35
N LEU A 207 10.72 -21.46 3.25
CA LEU A 207 10.86 -22.22 2.00
C LEU A 207 9.97 -23.47 1.94
N ASP A 208 9.25 -23.81 3.02
CA ASP A 208 8.55 -25.09 3.22
C ASP A 208 9.48 -26.30 3.22
N ALA A 209 10.81 -26.08 3.21
CA ALA A 209 11.85 -27.11 3.19
C ALA A 209 13.04 -26.74 4.08
N PRO A 210 13.81 -27.74 4.58
CA PRO A 210 15.05 -27.50 5.28
C PRO A 210 16.17 -27.11 4.29
N GLY A 211 17.27 -26.55 4.80
CA GLY A 211 18.49 -26.34 4.03
C GLY A 211 19.13 -24.96 4.24
N ALA A 212 18.33 -23.91 4.51
CA ALA A 212 18.88 -22.57 4.71
C ALA A 212 19.74 -22.46 5.98
N GLU A 213 19.54 -23.33 6.97
CA GLU A 213 20.40 -23.43 8.15
C GLU A 213 21.80 -23.96 7.86
N LYS A 214 21.99 -24.62 6.71
CA LYS A 214 23.28 -25.20 6.26
C LYS A 214 24.08 -24.27 5.35
N LEU A 215 23.53 -23.12 5.02
CA LEU A 215 24.21 -22.13 4.18
C LEU A 215 25.44 -21.57 4.90
N ILE A 216 26.43 -21.16 4.14
CA ILE A 216 27.70 -20.64 4.66
C ILE A 216 27.52 -19.23 5.24
N GLY A 217 26.54 -18.46 4.76
CA GLY A 217 26.37 -17.04 5.02
C GLY A 217 27.04 -16.16 3.97
N LYS A 218 27.21 -14.86 4.23
CA LYS A 218 27.85 -13.91 3.30
C LYS A 218 27.24 -13.89 1.91
N GLY A 219 25.90 -13.97 1.82
CA GLY A 219 25.19 -13.94 0.55
C GLY A 219 24.91 -15.31 -0.08
N ASP A 220 25.35 -16.41 0.54
CA ASP A 220 24.93 -17.75 0.15
C ASP A 220 23.44 -17.91 0.45
N MET A 221 22.63 -18.25 -0.54
CA MET A 221 21.15 -18.23 -0.44
C MET A 221 20.53 -19.43 -1.13
N LEU A 222 19.33 -19.78 -0.69
CA LEU A 222 18.40 -20.65 -1.40
C LEU A 222 17.35 -19.80 -2.11
N TYR A 223 17.17 -20.04 -3.38
CA TYR A 223 16.16 -19.43 -4.23
C TYR A 223 15.11 -20.49 -4.59
N TYR A 224 13.84 -20.15 -4.37
CA TYR A 224 12.70 -20.99 -4.67
C TYR A 224 11.69 -20.22 -5.53
N ALA A 225 11.39 -20.70 -6.72
CA ALA A 225 10.46 -20.08 -7.68
C ALA A 225 9.18 -20.93 -7.90
N GLY A 226 8.76 -21.69 -6.90
CA GLY A 226 7.51 -22.46 -6.93
C GLY A 226 7.67 -23.93 -7.33
N VAL A 227 8.77 -24.38 -7.94
CA VAL A 227 9.01 -25.76 -8.34
C VAL A 227 10.34 -26.26 -7.79
N ASP A 228 11.44 -25.69 -8.26
CA ASP A 228 12.78 -26.11 -7.89
C ASP A 228 13.44 -25.15 -6.93
N MET A 229 14.31 -25.69 -6.09
CA MET A 229 15.14 -24.92 -5.16
C MET A 229 16.57 -24.90 -5.65
N GLU A 230 17.08 -23.70 -5.87
CA GLU A 230 18.44 -23.48 -6.33
C GLU A 230 19.27 -22.82 -5.22
N ARG A 231 20.53 -23.26 -5.09
CA ARG A 231 21.50 -22.60 -4.23
C ARG A 231 22.34 -21.64 -5.05
N ILE A 232 22.32 -20.37 -4.67
CA ILE A 232 22.94 -19.27 -5.40
C ILE A 232 23.84 -18.48 -4.47
N GLN A 233 25.03 -18.11 -4.93
CA GLN A 233 25.85 -17.11 -4.28
C GLN A 233 25.42 -15.73 -4.79
N CYS A 234 24.83 -14.91 -3.90
CA CYS A 234 24.48 -13.54 -4.21
C CYS A 234 25.74 -12.71 -4.50
N ALA A 235 25.64 -11.81 -5.47
CA ALA A 235 26.68 -10.81 -5.71
C ALA A 235 26.85 -9.91 -4.47
N PHE A 236 27.98 -9.23 -4.42
CA PHE A 236 28.28 -8.27 -3.37
C PHE A 236 28.32 -6.85 -3.93
N ILE A 237 27.77 -5.91 -3.19
CA ILE A 237 27.91 -4.47 -3.42
C ILE A 237 28.21 -3.81 -2.07
N SER A 238 29.20 -2.93 -2.05
CA SER A 238 29.58 -2.18 -0.85
C SER A 238 28.72 -0.92 -0.68
N ASN A 239 28.69 -0.38 0.52
CA ASN A 239 27.97 0.88 0.78
C ASN A 239 28.59 2.07 0.02
N SER A 240 29.93 2.05 -0.23
CA SER A 240 30.59 3.06 -1.06
C SER A 240 30.09 3.01 -2.50
N GLU A 241 30.00 1.82 -3.10
CA GLU A 241 29.50 1.65 -4.47
C GLU A 241 28.03 2.08 -4.60
N ILE A 242 27.18 1.78 -3.60
CA ILE A 242 25.79 2.25 -3.55
C ILE A 242 25.75 3.79 -3.51
N ASN A 243 26.54 4.41 -2.65
CA ASN A 243 26.60 5.87 -2.55
C ASN A 243 27.11 6.52 -3.84
N ASP A 244 28.13 5.94 -4.47
CA ASP A 244 28.67 6.45 -5.73
C ASP A 244 27.66 6.30 -6.88
N LEU A 245 26.96 5.17 -6.94
CA LEU A 245 25.86 4.95 -7.91
C LEU A 245 24.74 5.99 -7.71
N ASN A 246 24.29 6.18 -6.48
CA ASN A 246 23.19 7.11 -6.18
C ASN A 246 23.61 8.56 -6.49
N LYS A 247 24.82 8.97 -6.13
CA LYS A 247 25.36 10.30 -6.47
C LYS A 247 25.48 10.49 -7.98
N ALA A 248 25.96 9.49 -8.71
CA ALA A 248 26.07 9.55 -10.16
C ALA A 248 24.71 9.73 -10.83
N ILE A 249 23.66 9.06 -10.34
CA ILE A 249 22.28 9.23 -10.84
C ILE A 249 21.74 10.60 -10.42
N ALA A 250 21.87 11.00 -9.16
CA ALA A 250 21.35 12.26 -8.63
C ALA A 250 22.00 13.49 -9.29
N SER A 251 23.25 13.38 -9.73
CA SER A 251 23.95 14.47 -10.43
C SER A 251 23.50 14.67 -11.88
N GLN A 252 22.77 13.73 -12.45
CA GLN A 252 22.22 13.86 -13.79
C GLN A 252 21.04 14.82 -13.80
N THR A 253 20.79 15.46 -14.93
CA THR A 253 19.60 16.30 -15.08
C THR A 253 18.34 15.46 -14.94
N GLY A 254 17.66 15.62 -13.80
CA GLY A 254 16.39 14.95 -13.54
C GLY A 254 15.25 15.58 -14.35
N TYR A 255 14.11 14.93 -14.36
CA TYR A 255 12.91 15.52 -14.93
C TYR A 255 12.46 16.70 -14.06
N LYS A 256 12.07 17.80 -14.72
CA LYS A 256 11.46 18.94 -14.02
C LYS A 256 10.05 18.55 -13.54
N LYS A 257 9.48 19.32 -12.61
CA LYS A 257 8.11 19.10 -12.08
C LYS A 257 7.03 18.90 -13.17
N SER A 258 7.22 19.48 -14.38
CA SER A 258 6.35 19.27 -15.54
C SER A 258 6.29 17.82 -16.05
N TYR A 259 7.21 16.95 -15.63
CA TYR A 259 7.25 15.53 -16.01
C TYR A 259 6.86 14.59 -14.87
N ASN A 260 6.13 15.09 -13.87
CA ASN A 260 5.68 14.29 -12.72
C ASN A 260 6.84 13.71 -11.88
N THR A 261 7.80 14.57 -11.50
CA THR A 261 8.90 14.16 -10.61
C THR A 261 8.98 15.05 -9.39
N PRO A 262 9.03 14.48 -8.19
CA PRO A 262 8.93 13.04 -7.89
C PRO A 262 7.68 12.40 -8.49
N TYR A 263 7.65 11.06 -8.63
CA TYR A 263 6.43 10.37 -9.04
C TYR A 263 5.45 10.34 -7.87
N TYR A 264 4.39 11.12 -7.97
CA TYR A 264 3.38 11.17 -6.93
C TYR A 264 2.36 10.04 -7.12
N LEU A 265 2.21 9.25 -6.06
CA LEU A 265 1.12 8.28 -5.96
C LEU A 265 -0.19 9.02 -5.63
N PRO A 266 -1.35 8.47 -5.96
CA PRO A 266 -2.64 9.02 -5.54
C PRO A 266 -2.65 9.25 -4.02
N ALA A 267 -3.22 10.34 -3.55
CA ALA A 267 -3.37 10.55 -2.12
C ALA A 267 -4.18 9.40 -1.52
N PRO A 268 -3.74 8.77 -0.43
CA PRO A 268 -4.57 7.80 0.25
C PRO A 268 -5.84 8.53 0.68
N GLU A 269 -6.98 7.92 0.42
CA GLU A 269 -8.20 8.39 1.08
C GLU A 269 -7.91 8.40 2.56
N LYS A 270 -7.76 9.59 3.14
CA LYS A 270 -7.72 9.69 4.58
C LYS A 270 -8.99 9.04 5.06
N ALA A 271 -8.86 8.12 6.02
CA ALA A 271 -9.95 7.75 6.90
C ALA A 271 -10.25 8.94 7.84
N ASP A 272 -10.37 10.13 7.29
CA ASP A 272 -11.25 11.14 7.85
C ASP A 272 -12.63 10.56 7.62
N GLY A 273 -13.41 10.45 8.69
CA GLY A 273 -14.80 10.02 8.66
C GLY A 273 -15.67 10.90 7.75
N GLY A 274 -15.42 10.85 6.48
CA GLY A 274 -16.03 11.52 5.37
C GLY A 274 -15.52 10.88 4.11
N THR A 275 -15.96 9.64 3.79
CA THR A 275 -16.29 9.34 2.41
C THR A 275 -16.97 10.62 1.90
N MET A 276 -16.54 11.19 0.76
CA MET A 276 -17.47 11.98 -0.04
C MET A 276 -18.61 11.01 -0.36
N ILE A 277 -19.57 11.00 0.54
CA ILE A 277 -20.76 10.20 0.41
C ILE A 277 -21.45 10.83 -0.76
N ASP A 278 -21.56 10.07 -1.84
CA ASP A 278 -22.32 10.51 -2.99
C ASP A 278 -23.79 10.68 -2.56
N MET A 279 -24.09 11.92 -2.16
CA MET A 279 -25.44 12.31 -1.73
C MET A 279 -26.43 12.33 -2.91
N SER A 280 -25.96 12.05 -4.12
CA SER A 280 -26.81 11.83 -5.29
C SER A 280 -27.35 10.39 -5.37
N ASP A 281 -26.68 9.43 -4.71
CA ASP A 281 -27.04 8.00 -4.61
C ASP A 281 -27.32 7.60 -3.15
N LEU A 282 -28.40 8.12 -2.59
CA LEU A 282 -28.85 7.79 -1.24
C LEU A 282 -29.39 6.35 -1.20
N ASP A 283 -29.09 5.64 -0.09
CA ASP A 283 -29.67 4.33 0.15
C ASP A 283 -31.20 4.41 0.25
N GLU A 284 -31.90 3.44 -0.31
CA GLU A 284 -33.37 3.37 -0.28
C GLU A 284 -33.99 3.52 1.13
N ARG A 285 -33.22 3.16 2.15
CA ARG A 285 -33.64 3.26 3.56
C ARG A 285 -33.05 4.45 4.31
N PHE A 286 -32.45 5.40 3.60
CA PHE A 286 -31.87 6.60 4.20
C PHE A 286 -32.89 7.40 5.00
N GLU A 287 -34.06 7.70 4.42
CA GLU A 287 -35.12 8.47 5.09
C GLU A 287 -35.68 7.72 6.31
N GLU A 288 -35.86 6.40 6.21
CA GLU A 288 -36.36 5.57 7.31
C GLU A 288 -35.38 5.54 8.48
N ALA A 289 -34.07 5.41 8.17
CA ALA A 289 -33.00 5.48 9.16
C ALA A 289 -32.90 6.86 9.82
N ALA A 290 -33.00 7.95 9.05
CA ALA A 290 -33.00 9.31 9.54
C ALA A 290 -34.13 9.54 10.56
N ARG A 291 -35.35 9.18 10.21
CA ARG A 291 -36.53 9.28 11.08
C ARG A 291 -36.35 8.47 12.37
N MET A 292 -35.84 7.26 12.25
CA MET A 292 -35.58 6.39 13.40
C MET A 292 -34.55 6.99 14.35
N VAL A 293 -33.42 7.49 13.83
CA VAL A 293 -32.32 8.08 14.61
C VAL A 293 -32.79 9.34 15.33
N VAL A 294 -33.54 10.22 14.65
CA VAL A 294 -34.07 11.46 15.28
C VAL A 294 -35.14 11.12 16.31
N THR A 295 -36.03 10.16 16.04
CA THR A 295 -37.07 9.76 17.02
C THR A 295 -36.47 9.13 18.28
N THR A 296 -35.41 8.32 18.12
CA THR A 296 -34.76 7.64 19.27
C THR A 296 -33.68 8.48 19.94
N GLN A 297 -33.27 9.57 19.31
CA GLN A 297 -32.14 10.41 19.73
C GLN A 297 -30.86 9.60 19.98
N LYS A 298 -30.64 8.55 19.15
CA LYS A 298 -29.48 7.66 19.24
C LYS A 298 -28.93 7.34 17.85
N GLY A 299 -27.73 7.82 17.57
CA GLY A 299 -26.97 7.51 16.34
C GLY A 299 -26.19 6.19 16.45
N SER A 300 -26.91 5.06 16.51
CA SER A 300 -26.31 3.73 16.66
C SER A 300 -26.44 2.89 15.39
N THR A 301 -25.29 2.56 14.78
CA THR A 301 -25.25 1.67 13.60
C THR A 301 -25.86 0.30 13.89
N SER A 302 -25.64 -0.24 15.10
CA SER A 302 -26.20 -1.53 15.50
C SER A 302 -27.73 -1.48 15.63
N ASP A 303 -28.31 -0.34 16.02
CA ASP A 303 -29.77 -0.18 16.10
C ASP A 303 -30.38 -0.06 14.70
N ILE A 304 -29.74 0.63 13.77
CA ILE A 304 -30.11 0.67 12.35
C ILE A 304 -30.07 -0.73 11.77
N GLN A 305 -28.97 -1.47 11.95
CA GLN A 305 -28.82 -2.85 11.49
C GLN A 305 -29.99 -3.73 11.96
N ARG A 306 -30.24 -3.71 13.27
CA ARG A 306 -31.24 -4.60 13.88
C ARG A 306 -32.68 -4.23 13.53
N LYS A 307 -33.02 -2.94 13.58
CA LYS A 307 -34.42 -2.47 13.41
C LYS A 307 -34.83 -2.41 11.95
N LEU A 308 -33.87 -2.10 11.04
CA LEU A 308 -34.15 -2.02 9.61
C LEU A 308 -33.74 -3.30 8.86
N GLY A 309 -33.24 -4.33 9.54
CA GLY A 309 -32.89 -5.61 8.93
C GLY A 309 -31.78 -5.51 7.88
N MET A 310 -30.84 -4.61 8.06
CA MET A 310 -29.74 -4.37 7.12
C MET A 310 -28.48 -5.16 7.52
N GLY A 311 -27.62 -5.49 6.53
CA GLY A 311 -26.24 -5.96 6.80
C GLY A 311 -25.40 -4.85 7.44
N TYR A 312 -24.36 -5.24 8.23
CA TYR A 312 -23.50 -4.30 8.95
C TYR A 312 -22.90 -3.22 8.05
N SER A 313 -22.35 -3.61 6.89
CA SER A 313 -21.75 -2.66 5.92
C SER A 313 -22.77 -1.66 5.36
N LYS A 314 -24.02 -2.12 5.09
CA LYS A 314 -25.08 -1.26 4.59
C LYS A 314 -25.56 -0.28 5.67
N ALA A 315 -25.70 -0.73 6.93
CA ALA A 315 -26.03 0.12 8.06
C ALA A 315 -24.94 1.17 8.34
N GLY A 316 -23.66 0.81 8.16
CA GLY A 316 -22.53 1.73 8.24
C GLY A 316 -22.62 2.83 7.18
N ARG A 317 -22.79 2.46 5.89
CA ARG A 317 -22.97 3.43 4.79
C ARG A 317 -24.13 4.39 5.03
N VAL A 318 -25.27 3.90 5.50
CA VAL A 318 -26.42 4.75 5.81
C VAL A 318 -26.10 5.71 6.97
N MET A 319 -25.42 5.24 8.01
CA MET A 319 -24.99 6.11 9.13
C MET A 319 -24.04 7.22 8.67
N ASP A 320 -23.13 6.91 7.74
CA ASP A 320 -22.22 7.88 7.16
C ASP A 320 -22.97 8.90 6.27
N GLN A 321 -24.01 8.46 5.52
CA GLN A 321 -24.90 9.36 4.79
C GLN A 321 -25.69 10.30 5.71
N LEU A 322 -26.10 9.82 6.91
CA LEU A 322 -26.74 10.65 7.92
C LEU A 322 -25.81 11.70 8.50
N GLU A 323 -24.52 11.38 8.65
CA GLU A 323 -23.49 12.35 9.06
C GLU A 323 -23.27 13.42 7.98
N ALA A 324 -23.12 13.02 6.73
CA ALA A 324 -22.94 13.95 5.60
C ALA A 324 -24.16 14.87 5.42
N ALA A 325 -25.36 14.39 5.74
CA ALA A 325 -26.60 15.21 5.76
C ALA A 325 -26.71 16.10 7.00
N GLY A 326 -25.76 16.07 7.94
CA GLY A 326 -25.80 16.85 9.19
C GLY A 326 -26.85 16.38 10.20
N ILE A 327 -27.37 15.16 10.07
CA ILE A 327 -28.38 14.60 10.96
C ILE A 327 -27.73 14.03 12.23
N VAL A 328 -26.54 13.44 12.09
CA VAL A 328 -25.73 12.95 13.20
C VAL A 328 -24.33 13.57 13.14
N GLY A 329 -23.67 13.65 14.29
CA GLY A 329 -22.28 14.09 14.41
C GLY A 329 -21.28 12.97 14.07
N PRO A 330 -19.96 13.31 14.06
CA PRO A 330 -18.89 12.37 13.78
C PRO A 330 -18.82 11.25 14.81
N GLN A 331 -18.19 10.14 14.39
CA GLN A 331 -18.04 8.99 15.26
C GLN A 331 -16.92 9.23 16.30
N GLU A 332 -17.26 9.16 17.57
CA GLU A 332 -16.33 9.26 18.70
C GLU A 332 -16.08 7.87 19.32
N GLY A 333 -15.12 7.14 18.79
CA GLY A 333 -14.76 5.80 19.27
C GLY A 333 -15.90 4.79 19.08
N SER A 334 -16.23 4.02 20.13
CA SER A 334 -17.29 2.99 20.11
C SER A 334 -18.65 3.48 20.58
N LYS A 335 -18.80 4.77 20.91
CA LYS A 335 -20.06 5.34 21.40
C LYS A 335 -21.03 5.60 20.23
N PRO A 336 -22.35 5.57 20.48
CA PRO A 336 -23.34 6.04 19.49
C PRO A 336 -23.05 7.49 19.10
N ARG A 337 -23.19 7.83 17.81
CA ARG A 337 -23.01 9.21 17.32
C ARG A 337 -24.06 10.13 17.93
N GLN A 338 -23.68 11.36 18.18
CA GLN A 338 -24.59 12.39 18.69
C GLN A 338 -25.60 12.74 17.59
N VAL A 339 -26.91 12.83 17.94
CA VAL A 339 -27.94 13.31 17.02
C VAL A 339 -27.97 14.84 17.08
N LEU A 340 -27.80 15.48 15.93
CA LEU A 340 -27.72 16.93 15.80
C LEU A 340 -29.10 17.58 15.55
N VAL A 341 -30.05 16.81 15.06
CA VAL A 341 -31.40 17.24 14.71
C VAL A 341 -32.35 16.97 15.90
N PRO A 342 -32.98 18.00 16.48
CA PRO A 342 -33.76 17.86 17.71
C PRO A 342 -35.12 17.20 17.51
N ASP A 343 -35.76 17.38 16.35
CA ASP A 343 -37.13 16.95 16.08
C ASP A 343 -37.38 16.57 14.62
N LEU A 344 -38.54 15.94 14.37
CA LEU A 344 -38.94 15.49 13.04
C LEU A 344 -39.26 16.64 12.09
N ALA A 345 -39.68 17.80 12.57
CA ALA A 345 -40.02 18.95 11.71
C ALA A 345 -38.75 19.53 11.10
N THR A 346 -37.69 19.67 11.91
CA THR A 346 -36.36 20.07 11.44
C THR A 346 -35.79 19.03 10.47
N LEU A 347 -35.99 17.73 10.75
CA LEU A 347 -35.57 16.66 9.85
C LEU A 347 -36.28 16.74 8.50
N ASP A 348 -37.58 16.97 8.46
CA ASP A 348 -38.35 17.08 7.21
C ASP A 348 -37.86 18.25 6.35
N THR A 349 -37.41 19.33 6.95
CA THR A 349 -36.78 20.44 6.23
C THR A 349 -35.48 20.01 5.55
N ILE A 350 -34.62 19.26 6.26
CA ILE A 350 -33.37 18.71 5.71
C ILE A 350 -33.67 17.71 4.58
N LEU A 351 -34.59 16.77 4.82
CA LEU A 351 -34.95 15.75 3.83
C LEU A 351 -35.55 16.34 2.57
N SER A 352 -36.22 17.49 2.64
CA SER A 352 -36.79 18.16 1.47
C SER A 352 -35.73 18.56 0.44
N ALA A 353 -34.49 18.81 0.87
CA ALA A 353 -33.34 19.10 -0.01
C ALA A 353 -32.85 17.87 -0.77
N TYR A 354 -33.16 16.67 -0.33
CA TYR A 354 -32.73 15.39 -0.91
C TYR A 354 -33.85 14.60 -1.61
N ARG A 355 -35.10 15.06 -1.51
CA ARG A 355 -36.20 14.51 -2.30
C ARG A 355 -36.10 15.03 -3.72
N LYS A 356 -35.81 14.14 -4.68
CA LYS A 356 -35.94 14.41 -6.12
C LYS A 356 -37.39 14.32 -6.54
#